data_4231a124a4e768f6c159e004eac6eccb
#
_entry.id   4231a124a4e768f6c159e004eac6eccb
#
_cell.length_a   1.000
_cell.length_b   1.000
_cell.length_c   1.000
_cell.angle_alpha   90.00
_cell.angle_beta   90.00
_cell.angle_gamma   90.00
#
_symmetry.space_group_name_H-M   'P 1'
#
loop_
_entity.id
_entity.type
_entity.pdbx_description
1 polymer ?
#
loop_
_entity_poly.entity_id
_entity_poly.type
_entity_poly.pdbx_seq_one_letter_code
_entity_poly.pdbx_strand_id
1 'polypeptide(L)'
;MKHPLLIAPSLLSSDFSQLKSEVQRCEKAGADIVHVDVMDGHFVPNITIGPLIVEAIRPHTSLPLDCHLMISNPDAYIPAFANAGADWISVHVEACPHLHRTLSLIKGQGKKAGIVLNPSTPIEYGMEAASDVDFILLMSVNPGFGGQAFIPHVLDKARKLRTYLDEKGLEHVELEIDGGIKPDMTKEVMDEIGRAHV
;
A
#
# COMPACT_ATOMS: atom_id res chain seq x y z
N MET A 1 -22.72 0.34 0.03
CA MET A 1 -22.42 1.53 -0.84
C MET A 1 -21.18 1.17 -1.66
N LYS A 2 -21.18 1.39 -2.97
CA LYS A 2 -19.95 1.19 -3.76
C LYS A 2 -18.90 2.21 -3.26
N HIS A 3 -17.77 1.71 -2.82
CA HIS A 3 -16.64 2.56 -2.43
C HIS A 3 -16.11 3.30 -3.68
N PRO A 4 -15.71 4.59 -3.58
CA PRO A 4 -15.07 5.27 -4.70
C PRO A 4 -13.74 4.57 -5.03
N LEU A 5 -13.44 4.48 -6.32
CA LEU A 5 -12.12 4.06 -6.78
C LEU A 5 -11.11 5.14 -6.40
N LEU A 6 -9.96 4.72 -5.83
CA LEU A 6 -8.81 5.58 -5.60
C LEU A 6 -7.64 5.13 -6.46
N ILE A 7 -6.98 6.07 -7.11
CA ILE A 7 -5.80 5.82 -7.95
C ILE A 7 -4.56 6.32 -7.22
N ALA A 8 -3.62 5.39 -6.99
CA ALA A 8 -2.38 5.64 -6.24
C ALA A 8 -1.14 5.28 -7.08
N PRO A 9 -0.69 6.17 -7.99
CA PRO A 9 0.50 5.91 -8.77
C PRO A 9 1.74 5.77 -7.87
N SER A 10 2.55 4.74 -8.15
CA SER A 10 3.81 4.51 -7.44
C SER A 10 4.93 5.40 -7.96
N LEU A 11 5.66 6.02 -7.05
CA LEU A 11 6.89 6.77 -7.36
C LEU A 11 8.03 5.86 -7.83
N LEU A 12 7.94 4.55 -7.63
CA LEU A 12 8.97 3.61 -8.09
C LEU A 12 9.18 3.67 -9.62
N SER A 13 8.14 4.05 -10.37
CA SER A 13 8.16 4.19 -11.82
C SER A 13 8.48 5.61 -12.31
N SER A 14 8.80 6.55 -11.41
CA SER A 14 9.06 7.95 -11.74
C SER A 14 10.54 8.24 -12.04
N ASP A 15 10.81 9.42 -12.59
CA ASP A 15 12.16 9.95 -12.68
C ASP A 15 12.61 10.50 -11.32
N PHE A 16 13.44 9.76 -10.60
CA PHE A 16 13.94 10.13 -9.28
C PHE A 16 14.77 11.43 -9.27
N SER A 17 15.30 11.85 -10.42
CA SER A 17 15.99 13.15 -10.53
C SER A 17 15.03 14.34 -10.50
N GLN A 18 13.71 14.10 -10.65
CA GLN A 18 12.67 15.11 -10.79
C GLN A 18 11.45 14.84 -9.90
N LEU A 19 11.61 14.19 -8.75
CA LEU A 19 10.49 13.73 -7.88
C LEU A 19 9.46 14.83 -7.59
N LYS A 20 9.90 16.08 -7.37
CA LYS A 20 8.99 17.22 -7.21
C LYS A 20 8.00 17.35 -8.37
N SER A 21 8.51 17.34 -9.61
CA SER A 21 7.64 17.48 -10.80
C SER A 21 6.81 16.22 -11.04
N GLU A 22 7.31 15.05 -10.67
CA GLU A 22 6.59 13.78 -10.77
C GLU A 22 5.36 13.75 -9.87
N VAL A 23 5.50 14.06 -8.56
CA VAL A 23 4.35 14.10 -7.65
C VAL A 23 3.32 15.17 -8.07
N GLN A 24 3.78 16.34 -8.52
CA GLN A 24 2.89 17.38 -9.04
C GLN A 24 2.16 16.96 -10.32
N ARG A 25 2.81 16.14 -11.16
CA ARG A 25 2.19 15.57 -12.37
C ARG A 25 1.11 14.57 -12.01
N CYS A 26 1.35 13.70 -11.04
CA CYS A 26 0.34 12.76 -10.51
C CYS A 26 -0.90 13.53 -9.99
N GLU A 27 -0.68 14.54 -9.15
CA GLU A 27 -1.77 15.36 -8.59
C GLU A 27 -2.58 16.07 -9.69
N LYS A 28 -1.90 16.68 -10.67
CA LYS A 28 -2.58 17.32 -11.82
C LYS A 28 -3.31 16.33 -12.72
N ALA A 29 -2.88 15.09 -12.79
CA ALA A 29 -3.54 14.03 -13.55
C ALA A 29 -4.77 13.46 -12.84
N GLY A 30 -5.04 13.88 -11.59
CA GLY A 30 -6.21 13.45 -10.82
C GLY A 30 -5.97 12.18 -10.02
N ALA A 31 -4.73 11.88 -9.66
CA ALA A 31 -4.43 10.84 -8.68
C ALA A 31 -5.02 11.21 -7.31
N ASP A 32 -5.41 10.20 -6.53
CA ASP A 32 -6.00 10.38 -5.21
C ASP A 32 -4.96 10.23 -4.09
N ILE A 33 -3.92 9.44 -4.32
CA ILE A 33 -2.86 9.09 -3.36
C ILE A 33 -1.54 9.04 -4.12
N VAL A 34 -0.41 9.21 -3.45
CA VAL A 34 0.92 8.92 -3.97
C VAL A 34 1.46 7.71 -3.24
N HIS A 35 1.70 6.61 -3.97
CA HIS A 35 2.25 5.38 -3.42
C HIS A 35 3.78 5.42 -3.40
N VAL A 36 4.38 5.03 -2.26
CA VAL A 36 5.82 5.13 -1.99
C VAL A 36 6.36 3.77 -1.58
N ASP A 37 6.97 3.06 -2.52
CA ASP A 37 7.55 1.74 -2.33
C ASP A 37 8.92 1.80 -1.64
N VAL A 38 8.96 1.42 -0.36
CA VAL A 38 10.15 1.44 0.49
C VAL A 38 10.77 0.06 0.58
N MET A 39 12.03 -0.07 0.17
CA MET A 39 12.75 -1.35 0.11
C MET A 39 14.12 -1.24 0.76
N ASP A 40 14.54 -2.27 1.54
CA ASP A 40 15.75 -2.28 2.34
C ASP A 40 16.88 -3.20 1.84
N GLY A 41 16.65 -3.93 0.75
CA GLY A 41 17.62 -4.91 0.23
C GLY A 41 17.72 -6.21 1.05
N HIS A 42 16.85 -6.39 2.05
CA HIS A 42 16.81 -7.59 2.90
C HIS A 42 15.47 -8.32 2.78
N PHE A 43 14.37 -7.64 3.03
CA PHE A 43 13.04 -8.21 2.82
C PHE A 43 12.78 -8.47 1.33
N VAL A 44 13.23 -7.55 0.48
CA VAL A 44 13.21 -7.66 -0.98
C VAL A 44 14.60 -7.36 -1.56
N PRO A 45 14.97 -7.92 -2.73
CA PRO A 45 16.32 -7.79 -3.30
C PRO A 45 16.53 -6.45 -4.04
N ASN A 46 16.06 -5.34 -3.47
CA ASN A 46 16.20 -3.98 -4.02
C ASN A 46 16.24 -2.98 -2.88
N ILE A 47 16.84 -1.81 -3.12
CA ILE A 47 16.89 -0.67 -2.19
C ILE A 47 16.31 0.54 -2.92
N THR A 48 15.37 1.25 -2.30
CA THR A 48 14.70 2.36 -2.96
C THR A 48 14.68 3.64 -2.13
N ILE A 49 13.60 3.91 -1.42
CA ILE A 49 13.24 5.18 -0.79
C ILE A 49 13.34 5.05 0.73
N GLY A 50 13.84 6.09 1.38
CA GLY A 50 13.81 6.22 2.84
C GLY A 50 13.01 7.46 3.29
N PRO A 51 12.90 7.69 4.61
CA PRO A 51 12.15 8.83 5.17
C PRO A 51 12.60 10.19 4.60
N LEU A 52 13.89 10.35 4.28
CA LEU A 52 14.44 11.58 3.69
C LEU A 52 13.75 11.97 2.37
N ILE A 53 13.40 10.99 1.55
CA ILE A 53 12.71 11.26 0.27
C ILE A 53 11.25 11.62 0.53
N VAL A 54 10.58 10.94 1.47
CA VAL A 54 9.21 11.27 1.88
C VAL A 54 9.14 12.71 2.40
N GLU A 55 10.08 13.11 3.26
CA GLU A 55 10.19 14.48 3.76
C GLU A 55 10.41 15.50 2.62
N ALA A 56 11.27 15.15 1.65
CA ALA A 56 11.58 16.03 0.52
C ALA A 56 10.39 16.24 -0.43
N ILE A 57 9.54 15.23 -0.64
CA ILE A 57 8.37 15.35 -1.53
C ILE A 57 7.14 15.93 -0.82
N ARG A 58 7.01 15.78 0.49
CA ARG A 58 5.84 16.22 1.27
C ARG A 58 5.39 17.65 0.98
N PRO A 59 6.29 18.66 0.92
CA PRO A 59 5.88 20.05 0.65
C PRO A 59 5.38 20.31 -0.78
N HIS A 60 5.46 19.32 -1.66
CA HIS A 60 5.19 19.49 -3.10
C HIS A 60 3.89 18.86 -3.57
N THR A 61 3.13 18.24 -2.69
CA THR A 61 1.79 17.67 -2.99
C THR A 61 0.86 17.81 -1.80
N SER A 62 -0.44 17.92 -2.05
CA SER A 62 -1.49 17.85 -1.04
C SER A 62 -2.07 16.43 -0.90
N LEU A 63 -1.74 15.53 -1.83
CA LEU A 63 -2.21 14.15 -1.79
C LEU A 63 -1.67 13.40 -0.58
N PRO A 64 -2.43 12.44 -0.03
CA PRO A 64 -1.89 11.51 0.95
C PRO A 64 -0.66 10.79 0.41
N LEU A 65 0.36 10.60 1.26
CA LEU A 65 1.53 9.76 0.98
C LEU A 65 1.32 8.41 1.66
N ASP A 66 1.17 7.37 0.86
CA ASP A 66 1.02 6.00 1.32
C ASP A 66 2.38 5.28 1.22
N CYS A 67 2.99 5.02 2.38
CA CYS A 67 4.31 4.39 2.48
C CYS A 67 4.16 2.88 2.69
N HIS A 68 4.44 2.12 1.65
CA HIS A 68 4.47 0.66 1.65
C HIS A 68 5.86 0.16 2.07
N LEU A 69 5.97 -0.39 3.28
CA LEU A 69 7.25 -0.77 3.87
C LEU A 69 7.60 -2.23 3.58
N MET A 70 8.34 -2.48 2.51
CA MET A 70 8.97 -3.76 2.15
C MET A 70 10.33 -3.88 2.84
N ILE A 71 10.35 -3.87 4.18
CA ILE A 71 11.56 -3.87 5.00
C ILE A 71 11.48 -4.91 6.12
N SER A 72 12.63 -5.44 6.52
CA SER A 72 12.74 -6.55 7.49
C SER A 72 12.41 -6.18 8.93
N ASN A 73 12.53 -4.90 9.30
CA ASN A 73 12.25 -4.41 10.66
C ASN A 73 11.48 -3.08 10.61
N PRO A 74 10.17 -3.12 10.23
CA PRO A 74 9.38 -1.90 10.06
C PRO A 74 9.21 -1.10 11.35
N ASP A 75 9.09 -1.75 12.51
CA ASP A 75 8.90 -1.08 13.80
C ASP A 75 9.95 0.00 14.06
N ALA A 76 11.20 -0.23 13.64
CA ALA A 76 12.29 0.72 13.83
C ALA A 76 12.14 2.01 12.99
N TYR A 77 11.39 1.97 11.90
CA TYR A 77 11.31 3.06 10.92
C TYR A 77 9.94 3.76 10.87
N ILE A 78 8.86 3.13 11.37
CA ILE A 78 7.51 3.71 11.40
C ILE A 78 7.50 5.14 11.94
N PRO A 79 8.14 5.48 13.11
CA PRO A 79 8.14 6.85 13.59
C PRO A 79 8.85 7.84 12.65
N ALA A 80 9.91 7.39 11.96
CA ALA A 80 10.65 8.24 11.03
C ALA A 80 9.82 8.54 9.77
N PHE A 81 9.11 7.55 9.20
CA PHE A 81 8.20 7.78 8.08
C PHE A 81 7.00 8.65 8.46
N ALA A 82 6.42 8.43 9.64
CA ALA A 82 5.33 9.26 10.15
C ALA A 82 5.74 10.73 10.29
N ASN A 83 6.93 10.99 10.85
CA ASN A 83 7.49 12.34 11.01
C ASN A 83 7.88 12.98 9.67
N ALA A 84 8.32 12.18 8.69
CA ALA A 84 8.63 12.63 7.34
C ALA A 84 7.39 13.07 6.55
N GLY A 85 6.19 12.76 7.02
CA GLY A 85 4.93 13.20 6.42
C GLY A 85 4.15 12.10 5.70
N ALA A 86 4.44 10.82 5.96
CA ALA A 86 3.55 9.73 5.55
C ALA A 86 2.17 9.92 6.19
N ASP A 87 1.11 9.69 5.44
CA ASP A 87 -0.28 9.72 5.91
C ASP A 87 -0.79 8.31 6.18
N TRP A 88 -0.39 7.36 5.32
CA TRP A 88 -0.69 5.95 5.42
C TRP A 88 0.62 5.17 5.50
N ILE A 89 0.64 4.11 6.29
CA ILE A 89 1.80 3.24 6.43
C ILE A 89 1.32 1.80 6.43
N SER A 90 1.83 1.00 5.51
CA SER A 90 1.55 -0.43 5.43
C SER A 90 2.82 -1.26 5.63
N VAL A 91 2.63 -2.41 6.28
CA VAL A 91 3.70 -3.34 6.63
C VAL A 91 3.34 -4.76 6.20
N HIS A 92 4.31 -5.50 5.71
CA HIS A 92 4.14 -6.91 5.38
C HIS A 92 3.92 -7.76 6.63
N VAL A 93 2.89 -8.59 6.62
CA VAL A 93 2.62 -9.52 7.73
C VAL A 93 3.79 -10.48 7.94
N GLU A 94 4.50 -10.82 6.87
CA GLU A 94 5.68 -11.70 6.87
C GLU A 94 6.90 -11.06 7.58
N ALA A 95 6.93 -9.73 7.68
CA ALA A 95 8.00 -8.99 8.36
C ALA A 95 7.66 -8.65 9.82
N CYS A 96 6.42 -8.93 10.29
CA CYS A 96 5.90 -8.49 11.57
C CYS A 96 5.51 -9.65 12.50
N PRO A 97 6.44 -10.26 13.24
CA PRO A 97 6.11 -11.34 14.18
C PRO A 97 5.08 -10.94 15.26
N HIS A 98 4.98 -9.65 15.57
CA HIS A 98 4.04 -9.08 16.53
C HIS A 98 3.15 -8.02 15.85
N LEU A 99 2.40 -8.45 14.83
CA LEU A 99 1.65 -7.57 13.93
C LEU A 99 0.75 -6.57 14.67
N HIS A 100 -0.04 -7.01 15.66
CA HIS A 100 -0.91 -6.12 16.44
C HIS A 100 -0.13 -4.98 17.12
N ARG A 101 1.07 -5.25 17.66
CA ARG A 101 1.94 -4.21 18.25
C ARG A 101 2.40 -3.22 17.17
N THR A 102 2.79 -3.69 16.01
CA THR A 102 3.21 -2.86 14.87
C THR A 102 2.07 -1.95 14.39
N LEU A 103 0.85 -2.48 14.26
CA LEU A 103 -0.33 -1.69 13.90
C LEU A 103 -0.65 -0.62 14.96
N SER A 104 -0.56 -0.99 16.24
CA SER A 104 -0.72 -0.04 17.36
C SER A 104 0.34 1.07 17.32
N LEU A 105 1.58 0.75 16.92
CA LEU A 105 2.64 1.74 16.75
C LEU A 105 2.31 2.73 15.61
N ILE A 106 1.82 2.27 14.46
CA ILE A 106 1.42 3.14 13.34
C ILE A 106 0.27 4.06 13.78
N LYS A 107 -0.79 3.50 14.37
CA LYS A 107 -1.95 4.28 14.85
C LYS A 107 -1.54 5.25 15.94
N GLY A 108 -0.60 4.89 16.80
CA GLY A 108 -0.03 5.79 17.82
C GLY A 108 0.70 7.00 17.25
N GLN A 109 1.14 6.96 15.99
CA GLN A 109 1.67 8.11 15.25
C GLN A 109 0.55 8.96 14.58
N GLY A 110 -0.72 8.61 14.76
CA GLY A 110 -1.86 9.28 14.12
C GLY A 110 -1.95 9.00 12.61
N LYS A 111 -1.43 7.87 12.14
CA LYS A 111 -1.43 7.48 10.72
C LYS A 111 -2.40 6.35 10.45
N LYS A 112 -2.92 6.26 9.22
CA LYS A 112 -3.68 5.08 8.78
C LYS A 112 -2.75 3.86 8.74
N ALA A 113 -3.19 2.77 9.36
CA ALA A 113 -2.43 1.55 9.47
C ALA A 113 -2.91 0.51 8.46
N GLY A 114 -2.00 0.01 7.63
CA GLY A 114 -2.25 -1.04 6.67
C GLY A 114 -1.40 -2.28 6.89
N ILE A 115 -1.90 -3.40 6.40
CA ILE A 115 -1.12 -4.63 6.24
C ILE A 115 -1.00 -5.01 4.78
N VAL A 116 0.08 -5.71 4.46
CA VAL A 116 0.38 -6.18 3.12
C VAL A 116 0.50 -7.69 3.12
N LEU A 117 -0.10 -8.34 2.13
CA LEU A 117 -0.03 -9.77 1.91
C LEU A 117 0.66 -10.07 0.57
N ASN A 118 1.72 -10.86 0.59
CA ASN A 118 2.34 -11.38 -0.63
C ASN A 118 1.36 -12.30 -1.42
N PRO A 119 1.61 -12.53 -2.71
CA PRO A 119 0.71 -13.36 -3.53
C PRO A 119 0.43 -14.74 -2.94
N SER A 120 1.43 -15.38 -2.33
CA SER A 120 1.30 -16.71 -1.71
C SER A 120 0.90 -16.71 -0.23
N THR A 121 0.82 -15.54 0.41
CA THR A 121 0.43 -15.44 1.83
C THR A 121 -1.08 -15.66 1.98
N PRO A 122 -1.53 -16.52 2.90
CA PRO A 122 -2.96 -16.77 3.12
C PRO A 122 -3.73 -15.50 3.53
N ILE A 123 -4.97 -15.36 3.01
CA ILE A 123 -5.82 -14.19 3.32
C ILE A 123 -6.30 -14.17 4.78
N GLU A 124 -6.19 -15.28 5.48
CA GLU A 124 -6.54 -15.42 6.89
C GLU A 124 -5.75 -14.43 7.76
N TYR A 125 -4.53 -14.06 7.38
CA TYR A 125 -3.80 -12.97 8.06
C TYR A 125 -4.54 -11.63 7.96
N GLY A 126 -5.11 -11.34 6.79
CA GLY A 126 -5.94 -10.15 6.59
C GLY A 126 -7.25 -10.22 7.37
N MET A 127 -7.89 -11.40 7.42
CA MET A 127 -9.12 -11.62 8.17
C MET A 127 -8.93 -11.45 9.68
N GLU A 128 -7.83 -11.98 10.23
CA GLU A 128 -7.52 -11.85 11.67
C GLU A 128 -7.17 -10.40 12.06
N ALA A 129 -6.51 -9.65 11.18
CA ALA A 129 -6.12 -8.26 11.45
C ALA A 129 -7.21 -7.24 11.07
N ALA A 130 -8.32 -7.66 10.46
CA ALA A 130 -9.28 -6.78 9.81
C ALA A 130 -9.86 -5.68 10.72
N SER A 131 -10.08 -5.97 12.01
CA SER A 131 -10.57 -4.98 12.98
C SER A 131 -9.52 -3.96 13.44
N ASP A 132 -8.25 -4.24 13.18
CA ASP A 132 -7.12 -3.45 13.66
C ASP A 132 -6.48 -2.59 12.56
N VAL A 133 -6.97 -2.68 11.32
CA VAL A 133 -6.42 -1.95 10.16
C VAL A 133 -7.40 -0.97 9.56
N ASP A 134 -6.86 0.01 8.85
CA ASP A 134 -7.64 0.94 8.03
C ASP A 134 -7.70 0.45 6.57
N PHE A 135 -6.70 -0.34 6.12
CA PHE A 135 -6.65 -0.91 4.78
C PHE A 135 -5.82 -2.20 4.73
N ILE A 136 -6.04 -3.00 3.68
CA ILE A 136 -5.30 -4.22 3.39
C ILE A 136 -4.83 -4.16 1.94
N LEU A 137 -3.52 -4.23 1.74
CA LEU A 137 -2.87 -4.27 0.44
C LEU A 137 -2.58 -5.72 0.02
N LEU A 138 -3.05 -6.11 -1.13
CA LEU A 138 -2.73 -7.39 -1.76
C LEU A 138 -1.70 -7.19 -2.87
N MET A 139 -0.53 -7.78 -2.71
CA MET A 139 0.47 -7.78 -3.77
C MET A 139 0.02 -8.69 -4.91
N SER A 140 -0.03 -8.14 -6.10
CA SER A 140 -0.34 -8.90 -7.35
C SER A 140 0.91 -9.20 -8.19
N VAL A 141 2.07 -8.93 -7.62
CA VAL A 141 3.41 -9.34 -8.10
C VAL A 141 4.25 -9.75 -6.90
N ASN A 142 5.39 -10.39 -7.12
CA ASN A 142 6.36 -10.54 -6.03
C ASN A 142 7.03 -9.19 -5.77
N PRO A 143 7.05 -8.68 -4.51
CA PRO A 143 7.63 -7.38 -4.21
C PRO A 143 9.12 -7.29 -4.57
N GLY A 144 9.59 -6.07 -4.91
CA GLY A 144 11.00 -5.79 -5.17
C GLY A 144 11.29 -5.05 -6.47
N PHE A 145 10.50 -5.23 -7.51
CA PHE A 145 10.73 -4.58 -8.81
C PHE A 145 9.40 -4.18 -9.48
N GLY A 146 9.41 -3.04 -10.15
CA GLY A 146 8.31 -2.61 -11.01
C GLY A 146 8.24 -3.37 -12.34
N GLY A 147 7.14 -3.20 -13.09
CA GLY A 147 6.97 -3.72 -14.45
C GLY A 147 6.74 -5.23 -14.57
N GLN A 148 6.42 -5.92 -13.49
CA GLN A 148 6.13 -7.35 -13.49
C GLN A 148 4.72 -7.65 -14.03
N ALA A 149 4.51 -8.90 -14.46
CA ALA A 149 3.20 -9.38 -14.89
C ALA A 149 2.28 -9.61 -13.68
N PHE A 150 1.04 -9.17 -13.79
CA PHE A 150 -0.01 -9.41 -12.80
C PHE A 150 -0.24 -10.90 -12.53
N ILE A 151 -0.41 -11.28 -11.28
CA ILE A 151 -0.69 -12.64 -10.83
C ILE A 151 -2.21 -12.83 -10.66
N PRO A 152 -2.93 -13.50 -11.58
CA PRO A 152 -4.39 -13.45 -11.64
C PRO A 152 -5.13 -13.99 -10.40
N HIS A 153 -4.59 -14.98 -9.70
CA HIS A 153 -5.27 -15.58 -8.54
C HIS A 153 -5.45 -14.59 -7.37
N VAL A 154 -4.75 -13.44 -7.40
CA VAL A 154 -4.91 -12.39 -6.38
C VAL A 154 -6.30 -11.76 -6.44
N LEU A 155 -6.96 -11.74 -7.60
CA LEU A 155 -8.35 -11.29 -7.70
C LEU A 155 -9.31 -12.18 -6.89
N ASP A 156 -9.08 -13.50 -6.89
CA ASP A 156 -9.87 -14.40 -6.04
C ASP A 156 -9.65 -14.14 -4.54
N LYS A 157 -8.42 -13.79 -4.16
CA LYS A 157 -8.10 -13.36 -2.79
C LYS A 157 -8.85 -12.07 -2.43
N ALA A 158 -8.82 -11.09 -3.32
CA ALA A 158 -9.48 -9.80 -3.14
C ALA A 158 -11.00 -9.98 -2.96
N ARG A 159 -11.64 -10.77 -3.84
CA ARG A 159 -13.07 -11.08 -3.77
C ARG A 159 -13.46 -11.74 -2.43
N LYS A 160 -12.70 -12.76 -2.01
CA LYS A 160 -12.95 -13.46 -0.75
C LYS A 160 -12.77 -12.53 0.46
N LEU A 161 -11.74 -11.70 0.45
CA LEU A 161 -11.48 -10.78 1.54
C LEU A 161 -12.54 -9.67 1.60
N ARG A 162 -12.97 -9.12 0.46
CA ARG A 162 -14.05 -8.14 0.40
C ARG A 162 -15.36 -8.72 0.94
N THR A 163 -15.72 -9.95 0.50
CA THR A 163 -16.90 -10.65 1.01
C THR A 163 -16.84 -10.81 2.53
N TYR A 164 -15.70 -11.24 3.06
CA TYR A 164 -15.50 -11.38 4.51
C TYR A 164 -15.68 -10.06 5.26
N LEU A 165 -15.06 -8.98 4.77
CA LEU A 165 -15.13 -7.66 5.39
C LEU A 165 -16.60 -7.14 5.42
N ASP A 166 -17.33 -7.33 4.33
CA ASP A 166 -18.74 -6.94 4.24
C ASP A 166 -19.62 -7.74 5.20
N GLU A 167 -19.43 -9.07 5.28
CA GLU A 167 -20.14 -9.94 6.21
C GLU A 167 -19.88 -9.62 7.69
N LYS A 168 -18.72 -9.04 8.00
CA LYS A 168 -18.32 -8.63 9.35
C LYS A 168 -18.69 -7.19 9.71
N GLY A 169 -19.30 -6.42 8.79
CA GLY A 169 -19.60 -5.00 9.00
C GLY A 169 -18.35 -4.13 9.02
N LEU A 170 -17.29 -4.56 8.33
CA LEU A 170 -15.99 -3.87 8.22
C LEU A 170 -15.82 -3.22 6.84
N GLU A 171 -16.91 -2.71 6.26
CA GLU A 171 -16.90 -2.06 4.94
C GLU A 171 -15.97 -0.85 4.89
N HIS A 172 -15.66 -0.25 6.04
CA HIS A 172 -14.74 0.88 6.13
C HIS A 172 -13.28 0.50 5.85
N VAL A 173 -12.91 -0.79 5.98
CA VAL A 173 -11.57 -1.28 5.66
C VAL A 173 -11.38 -1.27 4.14
N GLU A 174 -10.40 -0.50 3.69
CA GLU A 174 -10.10 -0.37 2.26
C GLU A 174 -9.30 -1.58 1.77
N LEU A 175 -9.57 -2.03 0.55
CA LEU A 175 -8.74 -3.02 -0.14
C LEU A 175 -7.93 -2.33 -1.23
N GLU A 176 -6.67 -2.67 -1.28
CA GLU A 176 -5.70 -2.18 -2.24
C GLU A 176 -5.06 -3.34 -2.98
N ILE A 177 -4.75 -3.16 -4.26
CA ILE A 177 -3.95 -4.11 -5.04
C ILE A 177 -2.79 -3.34 -5.66
N ASP A 178 -1.58 -3.87 -5.49
CA ASP A 178 -0.37 -3.32 -6.09
C ASP A 178 0.37 -4.36 -6.93
N GLY A 179 0.75 -3.91 -8.13
CA GLY A 179 1.64 -4.62 -9.04
C GLY A 179 1.01 -5.10 -10.33
N GLY A 180 1.60 -4.73 -11.47
CA GLY A 180 1.26 -5.25 -12.78
C GLY A 180 -0.11 -4.89 -13.33
N ILE A 181 -0.83 -3.96 -12.71
CA ILE A 181 -2.15 -3.51 -13.18
C ILE A 181 -1.95 -2.61 -14.39
N LYS A 182 -2.76 -2.86 -15.43
CA LYS A 182 -2.76 -2.11 -16.68
C LYS A 182 -4.15 -1.50 -16.92
N PRO A 183 -4.27 -0.46 -17.76
CA PRO A 183 -5.55 0.20 -18.02
C PRO A 183 -6.65 -0.74 -18.51
N ASP A 184 -6.32 -1.79 -19.25
CA ASP A 184 -7.27 -2.80 -19.74
C ASP A 184 -7.79 -3.74 -18.64
N MET A 185 -7.08 -3.87 -17.52
CA MET A 185 -7.46 -4.68 -16.36
C MET A 185 -8.19 -3.89 -15.28
N THR A 186 -8.15 -2.55 -15.35
CA THR A 186 -8.68 -1.68 -14.28
C THR A 186 -10.13 -2.01 -13.93
N LYS A 187 -10.97 -2.27 -14.93
CA LYS A 187 -12.37 -2.62 -14.69
C LYS A 187 -12.54 -3.91 -13.90
N GLU A 188 -11.80 -4.96 -14.25
CA GLU A 188 -11.85 -6.26 -13.55
C GLU A 188 -11.39 -6.11 -12.10
N VAL A 189 -10.29 -5.40 -11.87
CA VAL A 189 -9.78 -5.11 -10.54
C VAL A 189 -10.80 -4.33 -9.72
N MET A 190 -11.41 -3.28 -10.31
CA MET A 190 -12.44 -2.45 -9.65
C MET A 190 -13.67 -3.23 -9.25
N ASP A 191 -14.12 -4.16 -10.09
CA ASP A 191 -15.32 -4.97 -9.82
C ASP A 191 -15.10 -5.90 -8.62
N GLU A 192 -13.85 -6.29 -8.33
CA GLU A 192 -13.51 -7.23 -7.25
C GLU A 192 -13.23 -6.56 -5.90
N ILE A 193 -12.60 -5.39 -5.89
CA ILE A 193 -12.14 -4.78 -4.63
C ILE A 193 -12.97 -3.57 -4.20
N GLY A 194 -13.79 -3.04 -5.10
CA GLY A 194 -14.57 -1.83 -4.84
C GLY A 194 -13.75 -0.55 -4.74
N ARG A 195 -12.43 -0.65 -4.52
CA ARG A 195 -11.41 0.40 -4.60
C ARG A 195 -10.14 -0.25 -5.14
N ALA A 196 -9.51 0.33 -6.14
CA ALA A 196 -8.23 -0.12 -6.66
C ALA A 196 -7.20 1.00 -6.51
N HIS A 197 -6.04 0.64 -6.00
CA HIS A 197 -4.84 1.44 -6.13
C HIS A 197 -4.01 0.86 -7.27
N VAL A 198 -3.62 1.67 -8.21
CA VAL A 198 -2.86 1.29 -9.41
C VAL A 198 -1.57 2.07 -9.42
#